data_2334df6993478f16fe69e33ac65b8ccd
#
_entry.id   2334df6993478f16fe69e33ac65b8ccd
#
_cell.length_a   1.000
_cell.length_b   1.000
_cell.length_c   1.000
_cell.angle_alpha   90.00
_cell.angle_beta   90.00
_cell.angle_gamma   90.00
#
_symmetry.space_group_name_H-M   'P 1'
#
loop_
_entity.id
_entity.type
_entity.pdbx_description
1 polymer ?
#
loop_
_entity_poly.entity_id
_entity_poly.type
_entity_poly.pdbx_seq_one_letter_code
_entity_poly.pdbx_strand_id
1 'polypeptide(L)'
;DKLYGNTLQSEKKEKLVNFLVASRGNHQTLKDFLSPIRKEKDAVSWEEIRAIWILESLSAKDLRDVTLDVLNDHLLTNISDWEKIETDLFKRMYLNPPRIANEMLTPYKKELREAIEKTVYQSVPDSMKRDPKVLIEWCRKEIKINNELNSQQIPISPMGVWKARVADEKSRDIFFVAAYR
;
A
#
# COMPACT_ATOMS: atom_id res chain seq x y z
N ASP A 1 27.95 19.71 5.92
CA ASP A 1 27.45 18.32 5.93
C ASP A 1 26.91 17.87 7.29
N LYS A 2 27.57 18.21 8.44
CA LYS A 2 27.06 17.87 9.78
C LYS A 2 25.78 18.61 10.17
N LEU A 3 25.57 19.82 9.73
CA LEU A 3 24.36 20.62 10.00
C LEU A 3 23.14 20.04 9.28
N TYR A 4 23.30 19.59 8.04
CA TYR A 4 22.22 18.93 7.28
C TYR A 4 21.81 17.59 7.89
N GLY A 5 22.77 16.79 8.34
CA GLY A 5 22.50 15.53 9.02
C GLY A 5 21.72 15.69 10.32
N ASN A 6 22.04 16.71 11.13
CA ASN A 6 21.33 16.99 12.37
C ASN A 6 19.89 17.48 12.15
N THR A 7 19.65 18.28 11.11
CA THR A 7 18.30 18.75 10.77
C THR A 7 17.41 17.61 10.29
N LEU A 8 17.90 16.75 9.40
CA LEU A 8 17.18 15.55 8.95
C LEU A 8 16.85 14.58 10.09
N GLN A 9 17.77 14.39 11.04
CA GLN A 9 17.49 13.56 12.20
C GLN A 9 16.45 14.18 13.14
N SER A 10 16.45 15.52 13.29
CA SER A 10 15.45 16.23 14.10
C SER A 10 14.05 16.12 13.50
N GLU A 11 13.92 16.40 12.21
CA GLU A 11 12.64 16.29 11.47
C GLU A 11 12.10 14.85 11.50
N LYS A 12 12.96 13.87 11.32
CA LYS A 12 12.59 12.45 11.40
C LYS A 12 12.07 12.10 12.79
N LYS A 13 12.75 12.54 13.85
CA LYS A 13 12.35 12.29 15.23
C LYS A 13 10.99 12.90 15.53
N GLU A 14 10.74 14.12 15.06
CA GLU A 14 9.44 14.79 15.20
C GLU A 14 8.32 14.04 14.50
N LYS A 15 8.53 13.60 13.24
CA LYS A 15 7.58 12.77 12.50
C LYS A 15 7.25 11.47 13.25
N LEU A 16 8.25 10.76 13.74
CA LEU A 16 8.03 9.52 14.48
C LEU A 16 7.24 9.74 15.76
N VAL A 17 7.49 10.82 16.49
CA VAL A 17 6.71 11.21 17.67
C VAL A 17 5.26 11.49 17.27
N ASN A 18 5.04 12.23 16.20
CA ASN A 18 3.71 12.55 15.71
C ASN A 18 2.92 11.29 15.32
N PHE A 19 3.54 10.30 14.67
CA PHE A 19 2.89 9.02 14.36
C PHE A 19 2.51 8.26 15.63
N LEU A 20 3.40 8.19 16.63
CA LEU A 20 3.12 7.52 17.89
C LEU A 20 1.97 8.19 18.64
N VAL A 21 1.92 9.52 18.66
CA VAL A 21 0.82 10.28 19.27
C VAL A 21 -0.50 10.05 18.51
N ALA A 22 -0.48 10.09 17.17
CA ALA A 22 -1.65 9.88 16.34
C ALA A 22 -2.18 8.45 16.43
N SER A 23 -1.30 7.46 16.61
CA SER A 23 -1.68 6.04 16.75
C SER A 23 -2.41 5.71 18.05
N ARG A 24 -2.36 6.59 19.05
CA ARG A 24 -2.96 6.40 20.39
C ARG A 24 -2.57 5.05 21.00
N GLY A 25 -3.49 4.08 21.06
CA GLY A 25 -3.24 2.75 21.62
C GLY A 25 -2.40 1.82 20.74
N ASN A 26 -2.23 2.12 19.44
CA ASN A 26 -1.55 1.25 18.48
C ASN A 26 -0.03 1.51 18.37
N HIS A 27 0.56 2.22 19.31
CA HIS A 27 1.99 2.59 19.28
C HIS A 27 2.93 1.39 19.26
N GLN A 28 2.54 0.25 19.83
CA GLN A 28 3.38 -0.95 19.83
C GLN A 28 3.53 -1.51 18.42
N THR A 29 2.45 -1.59 17.64
CA THR A 29 2.51 -2.01 16.23
C THR A 29 3.48 -1.15 15.42
N LEU A 30 3.45 0.18 15.60
CA LEU A 30 4.37 1.07 14.90
C LEU A 30 5.83 0.88 15.34
N LYS A 31 6.08 0.63 16.63
CA LYS A 31 7.41 0.30 17.12
C LYS A 31 7.92 -1.01 16.56
N ASP A 32 7.09 -2.05 16.54
CA ASP A 32 7.45 -3.36 16.00
C ASP A 32 7.73 -3.31 14.50
N PHE A 33 7.01 -2.46 13.77
CA PHE A 33 7.25 -2.20 12.36
C PHE A 33 8.58 -1.50 12.10
N LEU A 34 8.95 -0.52 12.92
CA LEU A 34 10.15 0.30 12.71
C LEU A 34 11.42 -0.33 13.31
N SER A 35 11.31 -1.15 14.36
CA SER A 35 12.46 -1.71 15.09
C SER A 35 13.39 -2.58 14.23
N PRO A 36 12.90 -3.50 13.37
CA PRO A 36 13.79 -4.33 12.54
C PRO A 36 14.54 -3.52 11.48
N ILE A 37 14.01 -2.37 11.09
CA ILE A 37 14.51 -1.55 10.00
C ILE A 37 15.63 -0.62 10.48
N ARG A 38 15.63 -0.30 11.76
CA ARG A 38 16.57 0.63 12.39
C ARG A 38 17.87 -0.07 12.80
N LYS A 39 18.69 -0.49 11.83
CA LYS A 39 19.91 -1.28 12.12
C LYS A 39 21.15 -0.47 12.44
N GLU A 40 21.27 0.79 12.00
CA GLU A 40 22.48 1.59 12.18
C GLU A 40 22.16 2.98 12.77
N LYS A 41 22.99 3.42 13.73
CA LYS A 41 22.76 4.69 14.43
C LYS A 41 22.99 5.93 13.57
N ASP A 42 23.80 5.84 12.52
CA ASP A 42 24.33 7.00 11.81
C ASP A 42 23.95 7.07 10.32
N ALA A 43 23.32 6.04 9.76
CA ALA A 43 22.85 6.04 8.39
C ALA A 43 21.35 5.72 8.30
N VAL A 44 20.61 6.52 7.56
CA VAL A 44 19.21 6.26 7.27
C VAL A 44 19.13 5.25 6.13
N SER A 45 18.63 4.05 6.41
CA SER A 45 18.43 3.04 5.34
C SER A 45 17.24 3.40 4.45
N TRP A 46 17.28 2.92 3.22
CA TRP A 46 16.15 3.10 2.30
C TRP A 46 14.86 2.42 2.80
N GLU A 47 14.98 1.31 3.50
CA GLU A 47 13.83 0.66 4.13
C GLU A 47 13.20 1.56 5.20
N GLU A 48 14.01 2.28 5.97
CA GLU A 48 13.52 3.23 6.96
C GLU A 48 12.79 4.42 6.31
N ILE A 49 13.32 4.96 5.22
CA ILE A 49 12.66 6.02 4.46
C ILE A 49 11.31 5.53 3.93
N ARG A 50 11.26 4.35 3.34
CA ARG A 50 10.02 3.75 2.82
C ARG A 50 9.01 3.49 3.93
N ALA A 51 9.45 3.00 5.10
CA ALA A 51 8.58 2.79 6.25
C ALA A 51 7.95 4.11 6.72
N ILE A 52 8.74 5.18 6.80
CA ILE A 52 8.24 6.52 7.14
C ILE A 52 7.22 6.99 6.11
N TRP A 53 7.46 6.81 4.82
CA TRP A 53 6.52 7.19 3.77
C TRP A 53 5.20 6.42 3.84
N ILE A 54 5.25 5.13 4.19
CA ILE A 54 4.02 4.35 4.43
C ILE A 54 3.23 4.98 5.58
N LEU A 55 3.88 5.28 6.70
CA LEU A 55 3.22 5.91 7.84
C LEU A 55 2.68 7.30 7.54
N GLU A 56 3.39 8.11 6.75
CA GLU A 56 2.91 9.43 6.27
C GLU A 56 1.67 9.32 5.38
N SER A 57 1.51 8.20 4.68
CA SER A 57 0.36 7.95 3.81
C SER A 57 -0.92 7.53 4.55
N LEU A 58 -0.81 7.16 5.83
CA LEU A 58 -1.93 6.72 6.64
C LEU A 58 -2.68 7.90 7.27
N SER A 59 -4.01 7.81 7.28
CA SER A 59 -4.82 8.74 8.06
C SER A 59 -4.63 8.51 9.57
N ALA A 60 -4.99 9.49 10.40
CA ALA A 60 -4.98 9.33 11.85
C ALA A 60 -5.85 8.16 12.33
N LYS A 61 -6.92 7.83 11.59
CA LYS A 61 -7.73 6.64 11.86
C LYS A 61 -6.94 5.37 11.54
N ASP A 62 -6.31 5.32 10.37
CA ASP A 62 -5.58 4.14 9.92
C ASP A 62 -4.35 3.87 10.78
N LEU A 63 -3.65 4.89 11.28
CA LEU A 63 -2.56 4.73 12.25
C LEU A 63 -3.02 4.03 13.55
N ARG A 64 -4.30 4.16 13.93
CA ARG A 64 -4.86 3.49 15.11
C ARG A 64 -5.26 2.05 14.86
N ASP A 65 -5.62 1.73 13.61
CA ASP A 65 -6.25 0.46 13.25
C ASP A 65 -5.32 -0.47 12.45
N VAL A 66 -4.23 0.06 11.88
CA VAL A 66 -3.32 -0.72 11.03
C VAL A 66 -2.62 -1.82 11.81
N THR A 67 -2.52 -3.00 11.20
CA THR A 67 -1.78 -4.13 11.74
C THR A 67 -0.35 -4.20 11.19
N LEU A 68 0.53 -4.92 11.89
CA LEU A 68 1.90 -5.15 11.46
C LEU A 68 1.96 -5.87 10.11
N ASP A 69 1.04 -6.81 9.87
CA ASP A 69 0.97 -7.56 8.61
C ASP A 69 0.67 -6.64 7.42
N VAL A 70 -0.25 -5.69 7.59
CA VAL A 70 -0.58 -4.68 6.55
C VAL A 70 0.64 -3.81 6.25
N LEU A 71 1.33 -3.33 7.28
CA LEU A 71 2.52 -2.49 7.11
C LEU A 71 3.65 -3.24 6.40
N ASN A 72 3.91 -4.47 6.81
CA ASN A 72 4.94 -5.32 6.21
C ASN A 72 4.61 -5.71 4.76
N ASP A 73 3.36 -6.04 4.46
CA ASP A 73 2.93 -6.35 3.10
C ASP A 73 3.20 -5.19 2.14
N HIS A 74 2.97 -3.95 2.58
CA HIS A 74 3.24 -2.76 1.78
C HIS A 74 4.72 -2.39 1.70
N LEU A 75 5.51 -2.66 2.74
CA LEU A 75 6.95 -2.39 2.75
C LEU A 75 7.72 -3.33 1.81
N LEU A 76 7.33 -4.61 1.77
CA LEU A 76 8.02 -5.68 1.03
C LEU A 76 7.77 -5.65 -0.48
N THR A 77 7.07 -4.66 -1.01
CA THR A 77 6.86 -4.52 -2.45
C THR A 77 8.19 -4.21 -3.13
N ASN A 78 8.78 -5.21 -3.78
CA ASN A 78 9.99 -5.05 -4.59
C ASN A 78 9.67 -4.24 -5.86
N ILE A 79 10.25 -3.06 -5.96
CA ILE A 79 10.24 -2.25 -7.19
C ILE A 79 11.69 -2.13 -7.63
N SER A 80 12.03 -2.80 -8.71
CA SER A 80 13.39 -2.84 -9.24
C SER A 80 13.90 -1.50 -9.77
N ASP A 81 13.00 -0.59 -10.14
CA ASP A 81 13.34 0.69 -10.78
C ASP A 81 12.90 1.92 -9.96
N TRP A 82 12.70 1.77 -8.66
CA TRP A 82 12.22 2.86 -7.79
C TRP A 82 13.15 4.08 -7.76
N GLU A 83 14.46 3.90 -7.97
CA GLU A 83 15.46 4.98 -8.02
C GLU A 83 15.21 5.97 -9.18
N LYS A 84 14.50 5.53 -10.22
CA LYS A 84 14.19 6.32 -11.41
C LYS A 84 12.88 7.09 -11.29
N ILE A 85 12.10 6.86 -10.24
CA ILE A 85 10.78 7.45 -10.06
C ILE A 85 10.90 8.65 -9.11
N GLU A 86 10.33 9.78 -9.51
CA GLU A 86 10.25 10.96 -8.67
C GLU A 86 9.55 10.63 -7.34
N THR A 87 10.16 11.04 -6.22
CA THR A 87 9.79 10.63 -4.86
C THR A 87 8.31 10.85 -4.54
N ASP A 88 7.75 11.99 -4.96
CA ASP A 88 6.33 12.29 -4.70
C ASP A 88 5.39 11.41 -5.52
N LEU A 89 5.75 11.11 -6.76
CA LEU A 89 5.00 10.18 -7.59
C LEU A 89 5.04 8.77 -6.99
N PHE A 90 6.21 8.33 -6.53
CA PHE A 90 6.37 7.04 -5.88
C PHE A 90 5.53 6.91 -4.61
N LYS A 91 5.54 7.92 -3.73
CA LYS A 91 4.70 7.97 -2.53
C LYS A 91 3.22 7.84 -2.87
N ARG A 92 2.76 8.57 -3.89
CA ARG A 92 1.34 8.61 -4.26
C ARG A 92 0.87 7.39 -5.01
N MET A 93 1.71 6.82 -5.88
CA MET A 93 1.31 5.76 -6.80
C MET A 93 1.60 4.35 -6.29
N TYR A 94 2.72 4.16 -5.57
CA TYR A 94 3.20 2.83 -5.17
C TYR A 94 3.19 2.57 -3.68
N LEU A 95 3.58 3.57 -2.86
CA LEU A 95 3.52 3.49 -1.40
C LEU A 95 2.25 4.10 -0.82
N ASN A 96 1.28 4.34 -1.66
CA ASN A 96 -0.01 4.85 -1.25
C ASN A 96 -0.59 4.07 -0.07
N PRO A 97 -1.45 4.74 0.72
CA PRO A 97 -2.02 4.12 1.90
C PRO A 97 -2.50 2.71 1.54
N PRO A 98 -2.32 1.75 2.43
CA PRO A 98 -2.90 0.42 2.30
C PRO A 98 -4.41 0.44 1.98
N ARG A 99 -5.05 1.56 2.27
CA ARG A 99 -6.44 1.86 1.97
C ARG A 99 -6.55 2.74 0.72
N ILE A 100 -7.44 2.39 -0.20
CA ILE A 100 -7.71 3.17 -1.41
C ILE A 100 -8.85 4.14 -1.19
N ALA A 101 -9.91 3.71 -0.52
CA ALA A 101 -11.06 4.52 -0.16
C ALA A 101 -11.46 4.30 1.31
N ASN A 102 -12.48 3.50 1.55
CA ASN A 102 -12.98 3.19 2.89
C ASN A 102 -13.19 1.68 3.12
N GLU A 103 -12.55 0.84 2.33
CA GLU A 103 -12.48 -0.61 2.53
C GLU A 103 -11.70 -0.95 3.80
N MET A 104 -11.89 -2.18 4.28
CA MET A 104 -11.14 -2.67 5.43
C MET A 104 -9.64 -2.77 5.10
N LEU A 105 -8.78 -2.35 6.05
CA LEU A 105 -7.34 -2.55 5.96
C LEU A 105 -7.02 -4.05 6.06
N THR A 106 -6.49 -4.59 4.98
CA THR A 106 -6.06 -6.00 4.90
C THR A 106 -4.72 -6.10 4.17
N PRO A 107 -3.86 -7.04 4.51
CA PRO A 107 -2.69 -7.33 3.69
C PRO A 107 -3.18 -7.95 2.37
N TYR A 108 -2.86 -7.32 1.24
CA TYR A 108 -3.30 -7.82 -0.07
C TYR A 108 -2.25 -7.66 -1.16
N LYS A 109 -1.28 -6.78 -0.96
CA LYS A 109 -0.44 -6.29 -2.06
C LYS A 109 0.42 -7.37 -2.67
N LYS A 110 1.09 -8.16 -1.83
CA LYS A 110 1.95 -9.27 -2.29
C LYS A 110 1.12 -10.37 -2.96
N GLU A 111 0.09 -10.87 -2.26
CA GLU A 111 -0.76 -11.97 -2.75
C GLU A 111 -1.47 -11.58 -4.06
N LEU A 112 -2.03 -10.36 -4.12
CA LEU A 112 -2.74 -9.86 -5.29
C LEU A 112 -1.80 -9.69 -6.47
N ARG A 113 -0.62 -9.12 -6.27
CA ARG A 113 0.38 -8.94 -7.31
C ARG A 113 0.81 -10.28 -7.92
N GLU A 114 1.16 -11.26 -7.07
CA GLU A 114 1.53 -12.59 -7.54
C GLU A 114 0.39 -13.28 -8.31
N ALA A 115 -0.85 -13.12 -7.84
CA ALA A 115 -2.02 -13.68 -8.49
C ALA A 115 -2.29 -13.04 -9.86
N ILE A 116 -2.14 -11.73 -9.99
CA ILE A 116 -2.31 -10.98 -11.24
C ILE A 116 -1.21 -11.33 -12.23
N GLU A 117 0.04 -11.37 -11.81
CA GLU A 117 1.15 -11.77 -12.67
C GLU A 117 0.94 -13.16 -13.27
N LYS A 118 0.48 -14.11 -12.47
CA LYS A 118 0.24 -15.50 -12.90
C LYS A 118 -1.02 -15.68 -13.75
N THR A 119 -1.99 -14.77 -13.67
CA THR A 119 -3.31 -14.97 -14.30
C THR A 119 -3.58 -13.94 -15.40
N VAL A 120 -3.42 -12.66 -15.09
CA VAL A 120 -3.74 -11.56 -16.02
C VAL A 120 -2.60 -11.34 -17.01
N TYR A 121 -1.37 -11.34 -16.49
CA TYR A 121 -0.18 -10.98 -17.27
C TYR A 121 0.63 -12.15 -17.80
N GLN A 122 0.23 -13.39 -17.53
CA GLN A 122 0.97 -14.59 -17.96
C GLN A 122 1.26 -14.63 -19.46
N SER A 123 0.29 -14.24 -20.29
CA SER A 123 0.41 -14.24 -21.76
C SER A 123 0.56 -12.84 -22.36
N VAL A 124 0.77 -11.81 -21.52
CA VAL A 124 0.87 -10.42 -21.94
C VAL A 124 2.35 -10.07 -22.15
N PRO A 125 2.74 -9.52 -23.30
CA PRO A 125 4.12 -9.02 -23.51
C PRO A 125 4.50 -7.99 -22.46
N ASP A 126 5.76 -7.99 -22.00
CA ASP A 126 6.24 -7.09 -20.95
C ASP A 126 6.02 -5.61 -21.27
N SER A 127 6.09 -5.23 -22.55
CA SER A 127 5.80 -3.88 -23.01
C SER A 127 4.34 -3.42 -22.77
N MET A 128 3.41 -4.36 -22.62
CA MET A 128 1.98 -4.09 -22.43
C MET A 128 1.51 -4.32 -20.99
N LYS A 129 2.31 -4.92 -20.13
CA LYS A 129 1.91 -5.19 -18.72
C LYS A 129 1.58 -3.91 -17.93
N ARG A 130 2.15 -2.78 -18.35
CA ARG A 130 1.87 -1.46 -17.75
C ARG A 130 0.70 -0.72 -18.41
N ASP A 131 0.08 -1.28 -19.46
CA ASP A 131 -1.12 -0.68 -20.07
C ASP A 131 -2.34 -0.99 -19.18
N PRO A 132 -2.99 0.02 -18.58
CA PRO A 132 -4.17 -0.20 -17.75
C PRO A 132 -5.32 -0.88 -18.49
N LYS A 133 -5.36 -0.80 -19.82
CA LYS A 133 -6.38 -1.44 -20.65
C LYS A 133 -6.42 -2.95 -20.46
N VAL A 134 -5.26 -3.59 -20.31
CA VAL A 134 -5.18 -5.04 -20.08
C VAL A 134 -5.96 -5.44 -18.83
N LEU A 135 -5.73 -4.73 -17.72
CA LEU A 135 -6.43 -5.00 -16.47
C LEU A 135 -7.92 -4.59 -16.54
N ILE A 136 -8.24 -3.49 -17.22
CA ILE A 136 -9.63 -3.06 -17.43
C ILE A 136 -10.43 -4.13 -18.19
N GLU A 137 -9.89 -4.66 -19.27
CA GLU A 137 -10.54 -5.70 -20.08
C GLU A 137 -10.72 -6.99 -19.27
N TRP A 138 -9.69 -7.36 -18.51
CA TRP A 138 -9.79 -8.49 -17.63
C TRP A 138 -10.87 -8.29 -16.53
N CYS A 139 -10.92 -7.12 -15.89
CA CYS A 139 -11.96 -6.81 -14.92
C CYS A 139 -13.37 -6.89 -15.51
N ARG A 140 -13.57 -6.37 -16.73
CA ARG A 140 -14.86 -6.41 -17.42
C ARG A 140 -15.32 -7.83 -17.73
N LYS A 141 -14.37 -8.70 -18.04
CA LYS A 141 -14.67 -10.10 -18.39
C LYS A 141 -14.87 -10.97 -17.16
N GLU A 142 -14.05 -10.80 -16.14
CA GLU A 142 -13.95 -11.75 -15.05
C GLU A 142 -14.67 -11.31 -13.76
N ILE A 143 -15.02 -10.02 -13.60
CA ILE A 143 -15.70 -9.51 -12.41
C ILE A 143 -17.14 -9.17 -12.77
N LYS A 144 -18.07 -9.95 -12.20
CA LYS A 144 -19.50 -9.68 -12.35
C LYS A 144 -19.92 -8.55 -11.41
N ILE A 145 -20.57 -7.53 -11.95
CA ILE A 145 -21.15 -6.45 -11.14
C ILE A 145 -22.49 -6.88 -10.57
N ASN A 146 -22.63 -6.71 -9.26
CA ASN A 146 -23.88 -6.89 -8.55
C ASN A 146 -23.98 -5.89 -7.37
N ASN A 147 -24.64 -4.77 -7.60
CA ASN A 147 -24.81 -3.72 -6.62
C ASN A 147 -25.77 -4.10 -5.47
N GLU A 148 -26.62 -5.11 -5.66
CA GLU A 148 -27.58 -5.57 -4.65
C GLU A 148 -26.91 -6.36 -3.53
N LEU A 149 -25.75 -6.98 -3.79
CA LEU A 149 -24.99 -7.73 -2.79
C LEU A 149 -24.42 -6.85 -1.66
N ASN A 150 -24.31 -5.55 -1.89
CA ASN A 150 -23.71 -4.61 -0.94
C ASN A 150 -24.70 -3.56 -0.46
N SER A 151 -25.82 -4.00 0.09
CA SER A 151 -26.88 -3.11 0.61
C SER A 151 -26.39 -2.14 1.69
N GLN A 152 -25.34 -2.49 2.44
CA GLN A 152 -24.72 -1.65 3.45
C GLN A 152 -23.64 -0.70 2.92
N GLN A 153 -23.33 -0.78 1.62
CA GLN A 153 -22.31 0.02 0.96
C GLN A 153 -20.91 -0.06 1.62
N ILE A 154 -20.58 -1.21 2.22
CA ILE A 154 -19.26 -1.48 2.79
C ILE A 154 -18.38 -2.05 1.67
N PRO A 155 -17.32 -1.38 1.25
CA PRO A 155 -16.49 -1.86 0.15
C PRO A 155 -15.84 -3.22 0.48
N ILE A 156 -15.89 -4.12 -0.49
CA ILE A 156 -15.19 -5.40 -0.43
C ILE A 156 -13.69 -5.14 -0.58
N SER A 157 -12.87 -5.85 0.21
CA SER A 157 -11.42 -5.75 0.12
C SER A 157 -10.90 -6.21 -1.26
N PRO A 158 -9.73 -5.74 -1.72
CA PRO A 158 -9.17 -6.14 -3.02
C PRO A 158 -9.06 -7.66 -3.20
N MET A 159 -8.58 -8.38 -2.17
CA MET A 159 -8.52 -9.85 -2.22
C MET A 159 -9.90 -10.51 -2.16
N GLY A 160 -10.87 -9.88 -1.51
CA GLY A 160 -12.26 -10.33 -1.53
C GLY A 160 -12.85 -10.32 -2.94
N VAL A 161 -12.67 -9.22 -3.67
CA VAL A 161 -13.10 -9.10 -5.07
C VAL A 161 -12.36 -10.10 -5.97
N TRP A 162 -11.05 -10.24 -5.79
CA TRP A 162 -10.24 -11.22 -6.53
C TRP A 162 -10.77 -12.64 -6.37
N LYS A 163 -11.06 -13.06 -5.15
CA LYS A 163 -11.52 -14.42 -4.85
C LYS A 163 -12.96 -14.65 -5.27
N ALA A 164 -13.84 -13.69 -5.04
CA ALA A 164 -15.27 -13.82 -5.33
C ALA A 164 -15.63 -13.68 -6.80
N ARG A 165 -14.87 -12.91 -7.58
CA ARG A 165 -15.20 -12.51 -8.96
C ARG A 165 -16.56 -11.81 -9.10
N VAL A 166 -17.09 -11.31 -7.99
CA VAL A 166 -18.34 -10.55 -7.92
C VAL A 166 -18.10 -9.36 -7.00
N ALA A 167 -18.56 -8.18 -7.41
CA ALA A 167 -18.43 -6.95 -6.64
C ALA A 167 -19.51 -5.94 -6.99
N ASP A 168 -19.79 -4.99 -6.11
CA ASP A 168 -20.42 -3.74 -6.50
C ASP A 168 -19.43 -2.86 -7.29
N GLU A 169 -19.92 -1.83 -7.97
CA GLU A 169 -19.08 -0.95 -8.82
C GLU A 169 -17.93 -0.32 -8.02
N LYS A 170 -18.20 0.17 -6.82
CA LYS A 170 -17.19 0.83 -5.97
C LYS A 170 -16.10 -0.16 -5.55
N SER A 171 -16.48 -1.36 -5.15
CA SER A 171 -15.52 -2.40 -4.76
C SER A 171 -14.67 -2.88 -5.94
N ARG A 172 -15.26 -2.96 -7.17
CA ARG A 172 -14.50 -3.23 -8.39
C ARG A 172 -13.47 -2.13 -8.67
N ASP A 173 -13.84 -0.87 -8.50
CA ASP A 173 -12.94 0.25 -8.76
C ASP A 173 -11.79 0.29 -7.74
N ILE A 174 -12.08 0.01 -6.47
CA ILE A 174 -11.06 -0.19 -5.42
C ILE A 174 -10.11 -1.33 -5.80
N PHE A 175 -10.67 -2.47 -6.21
CA PHE A 175 -9.88 -3.61 -6.68
C PHE A 175 -8.98 -3.23 -7.85
N PHE A 176 -9.51 -2.54 -8.86
CA PHE A 176 -8.74 -2.11 -10.03
C PHE A 176 -7.55 -1.23 -9.62
N VAL A 177 -7.77 -0.25 -8.76
CA VAL A 177 -6.69 0.63 -8.26
C VAL A 177 -5.65 -0.17 -7.46
N ALA A 178 -6.09 -1.08 -6.59
CA ALA A 178 -5.20 -1.95 -5.82
C ALA A 178 -4.34 -2.86 -6.70
N ALA A 179 -4.95 -3.42 -7.73
CA ALA A 179 -4.33 -4.34 -8.66
C ALA A 179 -3.36 -3.66 -9.64
N TYR A 180 -3.61 -2.39 -9.97
CA TYR A 180 -2.76 -1.61 -10.87
C TYR A 180 -1.53 -1.00 -10.16
N ARG A 181 -1.62 -0.72 -8.87
CA ARG A 181 -0.52 -0.24 -8.00
C ARG A 181 0.48 -1.35 -7.66
#